data_1f0f922306df87bf04615b8612795140
#
_entry.id   1f0f922306df87bf04615b8612795140
#
_cell.length_a   1.000
_cell.length_b   1.000
_cell.length_c   1.000
_cell.angle_alpha   90.00
_cell.angle_beta   90.00
_cell.angle_gamma   90.00
#
_symmetry.space_group_name_H-M   'P 1'
#
loop_
_entity.id
_entity.type
_entity.pdbx_description
1 polymer ?
#
loop_
_entity_poly.entity_id
_entity_poly.type
_entity_poly.pdbx_seq_one_letter_code
_entity_poly.pdbx_strand_id
1 'polypeptide(L)'
;MAVSTTQSIWRSGGGDQTRTAYCGSGVMAAQFYIADASVATATNVTVSNGGPALILPAGAVVLSVAINDAGSGSVDIGTRGYTSGTVTGAAIANNLSVASAGVVTSGLTLSPISAMSYVTVTIDTSGAGTVGGYITYFVADPLVGQQND
;
A
#
# COMPACT_ATOMS: atom_id res chain seq x y z
N MET A 1 -34.97 8.63 18.89
CA MET A 1 -33.86 7.94 19.57
C MET A 1 -32.60 8.74 19.40
N ALA A 2 -32.39 9.66 20.31
CA ALA A 2 -31.22 10.56 20.24
C ALA A 2 -29.87 9.85 20.43
N VAL A 3 -29.87 8.69 21.04
CA VAL A 3 -28.64 7.93 21.34
C VAL A 3 -27.91 7.49 20.09
N SER A 4 -28.64 7.19 19.02
CA SER A 4 -28.03 6.71 17.79
C SER A 4 -27.21 7.76 17.07
N THR A 5 -27.55 9.02 17.19
CA THR A 5 -26.85 10.10 16.51
C THR A 5 -25.41 10.22 16.98
N THR A 6 -25.17 10.17 18.29
CA THR A 6 -23.82 10.25 18.82
C THR A 6 -22.96 9.03 18.43
N GLN A 7 -23.56 7.87 18.46
CA GLN A 7 -22.86 6.65 18.03
C GLN A 7 -22.52 6.68 16.53
N SER A 8 -23.42 7.24 15.73
CA SER A 8 -23.21 7.34 14.31
C SER A 8 -22.04 8.24 13.95
N ILE A 9 -21.86 9.33 14.67
CA ILE A 9 -20.71 10.24 14.47
C ILE A 9 -19.39 9.49 14.66
N TRP A 10 -19.32 8.65 15.66
CA TRP A 10 -18.09 7.92 15.95
C TRP A 10 -17.85 6.72 15.05
N ARG A 11 -18.90 6.07 14.59
CA ARG A 11 -18.78 4.81 13.86
C ARG A 11 -18.66 4.98 12.36
N SER A 12 -19.51 5.80 11.80
CA SER A 12 -19.62 5.85 10.35
C SER A 12 -19.88 7.24 9.81
N GLY A 13 -19.99 8.20 10.68
CA GLY A 13 -20.56 9.47 10.32
C GLY A 13 -22.08 9.45 10.15
N GLY A 14 -22.71 8.32 10.33
CA GLY A 14 -24.14 8.06 10.39
C GLY A 14 -25.04 8.96 9.54
N GLY A 15 -25.88 8.39 8.74
CA GLY A 15 -26.91 9.11 7.99
C GLY A 15 -26.32 10.31 7.22
N ASP A 16 -26.84 11.45 7.50
CA ASP A 16 -26.41 12.72 6.91
C ASP A 16 -25.19 13.37 7.59
N GLN A 17 -24.56 12.69 8.53
CA GLN A 17 -23.39 13.17 9.20
C GLN A 17 -22.16 13.14 8.28
N THR A 18 -21.40 14.22 8.30
CA THR A 18 -20.12 14.25 7.61
C THR A 18 -19.09 13.41 8.37
N ARG A 19 -18.45 12.51 7.66
CA ARG A 19 -17.39 11.69 8.24
C ARG A 19 -16.17 12.56 8.55
N THR A 20 -15.69 12.49 9.77
CA THR A 20 -14.48 13.18 10.17
C THR A 20 -13.24 12.36 9.82
N ALA A 21 -12.08 13.01 9.77
CA ALA A 21 -10.83 12.35 9.40
C ALA A 21 -10.48 11.16 10.29
N TYR A 22 -10.78 11.23 11.59
CA TYR A 22 -10.49 10.11 12.48
C TYR A 22 -11.61 9.07 12.56
N CYS A 23 -12.77 9.34 11.96
CA CYS A 23 -13.81 8.34 11.75
C CYS A 23 -13.61 7.57 10.44
N GLY A 24 -12.76 8.08 9.58
CA GLY A 24 -12.37 7.43 8.35
C GLY A 24 -11.22 6.45 8.55
N SER A 25 -10.49 6.21 7.49
CA SER A 25 -9.33 5.35 7.50
C SER A 25 -8.14 6.06 8.14
N GLY A 26 -7.51 5.44 9.13
CA GLY A 26 -6.26 5.91 9.68
C GLY A 26 -5.10 5.65 8.71
N VAL A 27 -4.05 6.45 8.83
CA VAL A 27 -2.78 6.18 8.15
C VAL A 27 -2.05 5.09 8.90
N MET A 28 -1.61 4.07 8.17
CA MET A 28 -0.92 2.90 8.70
C MET A 28 0.46 2.79 8.07
N ALA A 29 1.36 2.10 8.74
CA ALA A 29 2.67 1.78 8.22
C ALA A 29 2.87 0.27 8.23
N ALA A 30 3.46 -0.25 7.16
CA ALA A 30 3.86 -1.65 7.06
C ALA A 30 5.34 -1.72 6.71
N GLN A 31 6.07 -2.54 7.43
CA GLN A 31 7.47 -2.83 7.09
C GLN A 31 7.53 -3.66 5.82
N PHE A 32 8.51 -3.40 4.99
CA PHE A 32 8.77 -4.20 3.80
C PHE A 32 10.24 -4.56 3.68
N TYR A 33 10.49 -5.66 2.98
CA TYR A 33 11.84 -6.12 2.65
C TYR A 33 11.82 -6.71 1.24
N ILE A 34 12.75 -6.24 0.42
CA ILE A 34 13.01 -6.74 -0.93
C ILE A 34 14.36 -7.42 -0.89
N ALA A 35 14.37 -8.74 -1.08
CA ALA A 35 15.59 -9.53 -1.02
C ALA A 35 16.51 -9.24 -2.21
N ASP A 36 15.94 -8.97 -3.36
CA ASP A 36 16.68 -8.70 -4.59
C ASP A 36 15.88 -7.71 -5.47
N ALA A 37 16.40 -6.50 -5.61
CA ALA A 37 15.82 -5.47 -6.46
C ALA A 37 16.10 -5.67 -7.96
N SER A 38 16.90 -6.70 -8.33
CA SER A 38 17.23 -7.02 -9.72
C SER A 38 16.31 -8.07 -10.35
N VAL A 39 15.25 -8.50 -9.66
CA VAL A 39 14.36 -9.54 -10.15
C VAL A 39 13.60 -9.10 -11.40
N ALA A 40 13.70 -9.90 -12.45
CA ALA A 40 13.03 -9.63 -13.74
C ALA A 40 11.58 -10.09 -13.78
N THR A 41 11.16 -10.92 -12.83
CA THR A 41 9.80 -11.44 -12.74
C THR A 41 9.19 -10.97 -11.42
N ALA A 42 7.92 -10.58 -11.45
CA ALA A 42 7.23 -10.10 -10.26
C ALA A 42 7.36 -11.10 -9.09
N THR A 43 8.04 -10.67 -8.05
CA THR A 43 8.33 -11.47 -6.85
C THR A 43 7.69 -10.82 -5.64
N ASN A 44 7.16 -11.62 -4.72
CA ASN A 44 6.52 -11.08 -3.53
C ASN A 44 7.53 -10.37 -2.64
N VAL A 45 7.17 -9.17 -2.23
CA VAL A 45 7.85 -8.43 -1.17
C VAL A 45 7.48 -9.06 0.17
N THR A 46 8.41 -9.15 1.09
CA THR A 46 8.18 -9.72 2.42
C THR A 46 8.15 -8.63 3.49
N VAL A 47 7.65 -8.95 4.66
CA VAL A 47 7.63 -7.98 5.78
C VAL A 47 8.99 -7.87 6.47
N SER A 48 9.85 -8.87 6.30
CA SER A 48 11.21 -8.90 6.84
C SER A 48 12.05 -9.91 6.06
N ASN A 49 13.35 -9.90 6.28
CA ASN A 49 14.24 -10.91 5.68
C ASN A 49 13.82 -12.33 6.13
N GLY A 50 13.41 -13.15 5.16
CA GLY A 50 12.89 -14.49 5.43
C GLY A 50 11.49 -14.53 6.05
N GLY A 51 10.83 -13.40 6.14
CA GLY A 51 9.48 -13.28 6.69
C GLY A 51 8.37 -13.61 5.69
N PRO A 52 7.11 -13.53 6.12
CA PRO A 52 5.98 -13.76 5.26
C PRO A 52 5.84 -12.66 4.21
N ALA A 53 5.12 -12.97 3.15
CA ALA A 53 4.80 -12.01 2.11
C ALA A 53 3.97 -10.84 2.67
N LEU A 54 4.26 -9.64 2.18
CA LEU A 54 3.49 -8.44 2.52
C LEU A 54 2.16 -8.45 1.75
N ILE A 55 1.07 -8.31 2.49
CA ILE A 55 -0.28 -8.27 1.94
C ILE A 55 -0.91 -6.94 2.29
N LEU A 56 -1.56 -6.31 1.33
CA LEU A 56 -2.36 -5.12 1.52
C LEU A 56 -3.84 -5.42 1.29
N PRO A 57 -4.74 -4.82 2.08
CA PRO A 57 -6.18 -4.99 1.91
C PRO A 57 -6.71 -4.29 0.66
N ALA A 58 -7.87 -4.69 0.19
CA ALA A 58 -8.60 -3.96 -0.83
C ALA A 58 -8.84 -2.52 -0.39
N GLY A 59 -8.71 -1.58 -1.30
CA GLY A 59 -8.85 -0.15 -1.02
C GLY A 59 -7.59 0.54 -0.49
N ALA A 60 -6.51 -0.20 -0.25
CA ALA A 60 -5.26 0.41 0.22
C ALA A 60 -4.68 1.36 -0.83
N VAL A 61 -4.32 2.56 -0.38
CA VAL A 61 -3.64 3.59 -1.17
C VAL A 61 -2.30 3.88 -0.52
N VAL A 62 -1.21 3.62 -1.21
CA VAL A 62 0.15 3.87 -0.70
C VAL A 62 0.49 5.34 -0.88
N LEU A 63 0.82 6.02 0.22
CA LEU A 63 1.09 7.46 0.25
C LEU A 63 2.57 7.79 0.14
N SER A 64 3.43 6.94 0.70
CA SER A 64 4.88 7.12 0.67
C SER A 64 5.60 5.81 0.93
N VAL A 65 6.85 5.76 0.51
CA VAL A 65 7.77 4.66 0.78
C VAL A 65 8.99 5.24 1.49
N ALA A 66 9.24 4.84 2.71
CA ALA A 66 10.42 5.23 3.47
C ALA A 66 11.46 4.11 3.34
N ILE A 67 12.60 4.43 2.74
CA ILE A 67 13.70 3.50 2.54
C ILE A 67 14.74 3.74 3.63
N ASN A 68 15.03 2.75 4.44
CA ASN A 68 16.07 2.81 5.46
C ASN A 68 17.27 1.93 5.13
N ASP A 69 17.10 0.95 4.28
CA ASP A 69 18.19 0.12 3.73
C ASP A 69 18.08 0.21 2.21
N ALA A 70 19.00 0.97 1.62
CA ALA A 70 18.95 1.32 0.21
C ALA A 70 19.74 0.29 -0.64
N GLY A 71 19.16 -0.02 -1.79
CA GLY A 71 19.83 -0.75 -2.85
C GLY A 71 20.45 0.19 -3.89
N SER A 72 20.16 -0.06 -5.15
CA SER A 72 20.51 0.85 -6.25
C SER A 72 19.45 0.80 -7.34
N GLY A 73 19.37 1.86 -8.17
CA GLY A 73 18.46 1.94 -9.30
C GLY A 73 17.01 2.17 -8.89
N SER A 74 16.10 1.59 -9.64
CA SER A 74 14.66 1.74 -9.45
C SER A 74 13.91 0.43 -9.70
N VAL A 75 12.76 0.33 -9.09
CA VAL A 75 11.88 -0.85 -9.17
C VAL A 75 10.44 -0.43 -9.44
N ASP A 76 9.68 -1.33 -10.03
CA ASP A 76 8.23 -1.25 -10.09
C ASP A 76 7.64 -2.03 -8.92
N ILE A 77 6.72 -1.41 -8.20
CA ILE A 77 5.96 -2.05 -7.13
C ILE A 77 4.55 -2.32 -7.64
N GLY A 78 4.22 -3.58 -7.67
CA GLY A 78 2.94 -4.05 -8.17
C GLY A 78 2.16 -4.85 -7.14
N THR A 79 1.13 -5.51 -7.64
CA THR A 79 0.27 -6.38 -6.85
C THR A 79 0.09 -7.73 -7.51
N ARG A 80 -0.14 -8.75 -6.67
CA ARG A 80 -0.64 -10.05 -7.12
C ARG A 80 -1.88 -10.36 -6.30
N GLY A 81 -3.01 -10.49 -6.96
CA GLY A 81 -4.28 -10.79 -6.28
C GLY A 81 -4.17 -12.01 -5.39
N TYR A 82 -4.61 -11.88 -4.14
CA TYR A 82 -4.52 -12.95 -3.15
C TYR A 82 -5.28 -14.20 -3.59
N THR A 83 -6.47 -14.02 -4.13
CA THR A 83 -7.32 -15.11 -4.63
C THR A 83 -7.10 -15.40 -6.10
N SER A 84 -6.99 -14.37 -6.94
CA SER A 84 -6.91 -14.50 -8.39
C SER A 84 -5.53 -14.88 -8.91
N GLY A 85 -4.47 -14.52 -8.17
CA GLY A 85 -3.10 -14.65 -8.62
C GLY A 85 -2.71 -13.70 -9.76
N THR A 86 -3.62 -12.85 -10.22
CA THR A 86 -3.36 -11.91 -11.31
C THR A 86 -2.33 -10.87 -10.88
N VAL A 87 -1.31 -10.67 -11.70
CA VAL A 87 -0.23 -9.72 -11.45
C VAL A 87 -0.51 -8.42 -12.19
N THR A 88 -0.35 -7.29 -11.48
CA THR A 88 -0.35 -5.94 -12.07
C THR A 88 0.97 -5.27 -11.68
N GLY A 89 1.88 -5.16 -12.63
CA GLY A 89 3.31 -4.93 -12.36
C GLY A 89 3.66 -3.60 -11.71
N ALA A 90 2.92 -2.53 -11.99
CA ALA A 90 3.18 -1.19 -11.44
C ALA A 90 1.93 -0.60 -10.78
N ALA A 91 1.13 -1.43 -10.14
CA ALA A 91 -0.12 -0.99 -9.53
C ALA A 91 0.07 0.01 -8.38
N ILE A 92 1.20 -0.05 -7.68
CA ILE A 92 1.52 0.81 -6.55
C ILE A 92 2.52 1.89 -6.95
N ALA A 93 3.59 1.52 -7.62
CA ALA A 93 4.61 2.48 -8.04
C ALA A 93 5.25 2.05 -9.35
N ASN A 94 5.54 3.04 -10.18
CA ASN A 94 6.28 2.89 -11.42
C ASN A 94 7.59 3.66 -11.29
N ASN A 95 8.70 2.99 -11.53
CA ASN A 95 10.04 3.58 -11.46
C ASN A 95 10.34 4.21 -10.08
N LEU A 96 10.05 3.49 -9.02
CA LEU A 96 10.37 3.93 -7.66
C LEU A 96 11.88 3.84 -7.45
N SER A 97 12.51 4.98 -7.13
CA SER A 97 13.94 4.98 -6.79
C SER A 97 14.19 4.30 -5.45
N VAL A 98 15.10 3.32 -5.45
CA VAL A 98 15.56 2.62 -4.23
C VAL A 98 17.05 2.87 -3.95
N ALA A 99 17.62 3.86 -4.62
CA ALA A 99 19.07 4.12 -4.57
C ALA A 99 19.54 4.89 -3.34
N SER A 100 18.64 5.48 -2.59
CA SER A 100 18.99 6.29 -1.42
C SER A 100 17.99 6.11 -0.29
N ALA A 101 18.48 6.14 0.94
CA ALA A 101 17.61 6.19 2.11
C ALA A 101 16.83 7.51 2.15
N GLY A 102 15.61 7.45 2.61
CA GLY A 102 14.73 8.61 2.70
C GLY A 102 13.28 8.28 2.32
N VAL A 103 12.44 9.29 2.31
CA VAL A 103 11.03 9.16 1.92
C VAL A 103 10.89 9.42 0.44
N VAL A 104 10.28 8.47 -0.28
CA VAL A 104 10.04 8.56 -1.72
C VAL A 104 8.55 8.61 -1.96
N THR A 105 8.12 9.58 -2.73
CA THR A 105 6.73 9.74 -3.20
C THR A 105 6.62 9.74 -4.71
N SER A 106 7.73 9.97 -5.40
CA SER A 106 7.80 9.96 -6.86
C SER A 106 7.56 8.54 -7.40
N GLY A 107 6.77 8.44 -8.43
CA GLY A 107 6.42 7.17 -9.06
C GLY A 107 5.20 6.48 -8.45
N LEU A 108 4.69 6.93 -7.30
CA LEU A 108 3.49 6.35 -6.71
C LEU A 108 2.25 6.67 -7.54
N THR A 109 1.40 5.66 -7.73
CA THR A 109 0.16 5.79 -8.50
C THR A 109 -0.96 6.45 -7.73
N LEU A 110 -0.93 6.35 -6.39
CA LEU A 110 -1.97 6.85 -5.48
C LEU A 110 -3.36 6.29 -5.79
N SER A 111 -3.42 5.13 -6.42
CA SER A 111 -4.67 4.46 -6.77
C SER A 111 -5.00 3.38 -5.75
N PRO A 112 -6.27 3.22 -5.36
CA PRO A 112 -6.68 2.15 -4.47
C PRO A 112 -6.44 0.78 -5.10
N ILE A 113 -5.95 -0.16 -4.30
CA ILE A 113 -5.82 -1.56 -4.71
C ILE A 113 -7.23 -2.15 -4.81
N SER A 114 -7.57 -2.77 -5.93
CA SER A 114 -8.93 -3.24 -6.21
C SER A 114 -9.35 -4.45 -5.36
N ALA A 115 -8.40 -5.26 -4.94
CA ALA A 115 -8.65 -6.47 -4.14
C ALA A 115 -7.48 -6.72 -3.19
N MET A 116 -7.70 -7.48 -2.13
CA MET A 116 -6.61 -7.91 -1.25
C MET A 116 -5.52 -8.58 -2.08
N SER A 117 -4.29 -8.12 -1.93
CA SER A 117 -3.19 -8.51 -2.81
C SER A 117 -1.86 -8.63 -2.07
N TYR A 118 -1.03 -9.54 -2.53
CA TYR A 118 0.40 -9.50 -2.25
C TYR A 118 1.03 -8.30 -2.93
N VAL A 119 1.97 -7.67 -2.27
CA VAL A 119 2.83 -6.65 -2.87
C VAL A 119 3.96 -7.34 -3.62
N THR A 120 4.22 -6.92 -4.85
CA THR A 120 5.28 -7.50 -5.69
C THR A 120 6.29 -6.44 -6.11
N VAL A 121 7.49 -6.90 -6.38
CA VAL A 121 8.58 -6.07 -6.91
C VAL A 121 9.07 -6.65 -8.23
N THR A 122 9.38 -5.77 -9.17
CA THR A 122 10.06 -6.10 -10.44
C THR A 122 11.10 -5.02 -10.71
N ILE A 123 12.22 -5.40 -11.29
CA ILE A 123 13.21 -4.42 -11.73
C ILE A 123 12.60 -3.48 -12.78
N ASP A 124 12.87 -2.18 -12.62
CA ASP A 124 12.57 -1.19 -13.67
C ASP A 124 13.88 -0.79 -14.36
N THR A 125 14.73 -0.06 -13.69
CA THR A 125 16.01 0.36 -14.27
C THR A 125 17.15 0.00 -13.33
N SER A 126 17.95 -0.96 -13.72
CA SER A 126 19.18 -1.36 -13.01
C SER A 126 19.06 -1.51 -11.49
N GLY A 127 17.87 -1.86 -10.99
CA GLY A 127 17.68 -2.13 -9.58
C GLY A 127 18.59 -3.25 -9.11
N ALA A 128 19.19 -3.11 -7.96
CA ALA A 128 20.10 -4.10 -7.40
C ALA A 128 20.16 -4.04 -5.87
N GLY A 129 20.51 -5.17 -5.29
CA GLY A 129 20.71 -5.29 -3.85
C GLY A 129 19.42 -5.50 -3.07
N THR A 130 19.57 -5.57 -1.75
CA THR A 130 18.48 -5.64 -0.81
C THR A 130 17.92 -4.25 -0.52
N VAL A 131 16.63 -4.14 -0.32
CA VAL A 131 15.97 -2.88 0.04
C VAL A 131 15.03 -3.14 1.19
N GLY A 132 15.06 -2.30 2.19
CA GLY A 132 14.16 -2.39 3.34
C GLY A 132 13.62 -1.03 3.73
N GLY A 133 12.46 -1.04 4.36
CA GLY A 133 11.84 0.18 4.80
C GLY A 133 10.40 -0.01 5.25
N TYR A 134 9.63 1.07 5.09
CA TYR A 134 8.24 1.13 5.48
C TYR A 134 7.41 1.76 4.38
N ILE A 135 6.24 1.21 4.11
CA ILE A 135 5.23 1.88 3.31
C ILE A 135 4.20 2.50 4.24
N THR A 136 3.76 3.70 3.89
CA THR A 136 2.68 4.40 4.58
C THR A 136 1.46 4.37 3.68
N TYR A 137 0.34 3.93 4.20
CA TYR A 137 -0.89 3.78 3.41
C TYR A 137 -2.12 4.05 4.25
N PHE A 138 -3.23 4.32 3.58
CA PHE A 138 -4.56 4.29 4.19
C PHE A 138 -5.47 3.38 3.37
N VAL A 139 -6.56 2.93 3.97
CA VAL A 139 -7.55 2.11 3.27
C VAL A 139 -8.74 2.99 2.93
N ALA A 140 -8.95 3.21 1.64
CA ALA A 140 -10.13 3.89 1.15
C ALA A 140 -11.34 2.98 1.38
N ASP A 141 -12.34 3.49 2.07
CA ASP A 141 -13.55 2.72 2.34
C ASP A 141 -14.41 2.63 1.07
N PRO A 142 -14.51 1.44 0.47
CA PRO A 142 -15.30 1.30 -0.75
C PRO A 142 -16.81 1.48 -0.51
N LEU A 143 -17.22 1.48 0.74
CA LEU A 143 -18.62 1.57 1.11
C LEU A 143 -19.06 2.98 1.51
N VAL A 144 -18.17 3.98 1.39
CA VAL A 144 -18.50 5.36 1.77
C VAL A 144 -19.78 5.84 1.12
N GLY A 145 -19.97 5.55 -0.16
CA GLY A 145 -21.19 5.92 -0.87
C GLY A 145 -22.43 5.10 -0.50
N GLN A 146 -22.25 4.00 0.19
CA GLN A 146 -23.34 3.09 0.57
C GLN A 146 -23.82 3.27 2.00
N GLN A 147 -23.03 3.96 2.81
CA GLN A 147 -23.34 4.12 4.23
C GLN A 147 -24.48 5.10 4.50
N ASN A 148 -24.90 5.81 3.50
CA ASN A 148 -25.97 6.81 3.59
C ASN A 148 -27.34 6.27 3.15
N ASP A 149 -27.40 5.03 2.80
CA ASP A 149 -28.65 4.39 2.36
C ASP A 149 -29.59 3.99 3.51
#